data_a05fdf5d0e4274c0862cc9e725ca0f6c
#
_entry.id   a05fdf5d0e4274c0862cc9e725ca0f6c
#
_cell.length_a   1.000
_cell.length_b   1.000
_cell.length_c   1.000
_cell.angle_alpha   90.00
_cell.angle_beta   90.00
_cell.angle_gamma   90.00
#
_symmetry.space_group_name_H-M   'P 1'
#
loop_
_entity.id
_entity.type
_entity.pdbx_description
1 polymer ?
#
loop_
_entity_poly.entity_id
_entity_poly.type
_entity_poly.pdbx_seq_one_letter_code
_entity_poly.pdbx_strand_id
1 'polypeptide(L)'
;MTVEEDSKGRRRWKAPIDSRPDPAGRTMAKKEKVKKKTLSKSSRDWVDRQLRDPYVRRAQEAGYRARAAYKLLEIDEKFHILKKGARVIDLGCAPGGWLQVAIEKGAARIAAVDLLPVDPIGDAVIFCDDITAPGMTDKLLAALGDKPTLILSDMAANTSGHRQTDHVRTVGLAEIAAQFAVDNLVKDGTFVAKVFQGGAQGELLELLRTNFGDVRHWKPPASRPESPETFMIARHFRG
;
A
#
# COMPACT_ATOMS: atom_id res chain seq x y z
N MET A 1 -8.39 -15.27 0.80
CA MET A 1 -8.18 -14.83 2.20
C MET A 1 -9.49 -14.28 2.74
N THR A 2 -9.93 -14.75 3.89
CA THR A 2 -11.18 -14.32 4.55
C THR A 2 -10.85 -13.68 5.91
N VAL A 3 -11.67 -12.73 6.34
CA VAL A 3 -11.60 -12.14 7.68
C VAL A 3 -12.53 -12.90 8.61
N GLU A 4 -12.02 -13.35 9.76
CA GLU A 4 -12.84 -13.91 10.84
C GLU A 4 -12.72 -13.04 12.09
N GLU A 5 -13.80 -12.95 12.87
CA GLU A 5 -13.79 -12.33 14.19
C GLU A 5 -13.54 -13.40 15.27
N ASP A 6 -12.60 -13.12 16.18
CA ASP A 6 -12.39 -13.97 17.35
C ASP A 6 -13.45 -13.66 18.43
N SER A 7 -13.52 -14.50 19.47
CA SER A 7 -14.46 -14.36 20.58
C SER A 7 -14.34 -13.04 21.37
N LYS A 8 -13.36 -12.20 21.04
CA LYS A 8 -13.11 -10.87 21.62
C LYS A 8 -13.39 -9.74 20.61
N GLY A 9 -14.05 -10.02 19.48
CA GLY A 9 -14.38 -9.04 18.43
C GLY A 9 -13.19 -8.56 17.62
N ARG A 10 -12.04 -9.27 17.66
CA ARG A 10 -10.85 -8.91 16.90
C ARG A 10 -10.87 -9.62 15.55
N ARG A 11 -10.77 -8.86 14.48
CA ARG A 11 -10.68 -9.37 13.11
C ARG A 11 -9.29 -9.92 12.83
N ARG A 12 -9.22 -11.11 12.25
CA ARG A 12 -7.99 -11.77 11.86
C ARG A 12 -8.10 -12.33 10.45
N TRP A 13 -7.09 -12.07 9.65
CA TRP A 13 -6.99 -12.63 8.31
C TRP A 13 -6.50 -14.09 8.36
N LYS A 14 -7.25 -14.99 7.73
CA LYS A 14 -6.78 -16.35 7.49
C LYS A 14 -6.19 -16.49 6.11
N ALA A 15 -5.03 -17.16 6.03
CA ALA A 15 -4.50 -17.61 4.76
C ALA A 15 -5.50 -18.54 4.07
N PRO A 16 -5.60 -18.54 2.72
CA PRO A 16 -6.34 -19.57 2.00
C PRO A 16 -5.81 -20.93 2.44
N ILE A 17 -6.70 -21.87 2.71
CA ILE A 17 -6.31 -23.27 2.84
C ILE A 17 -5.81 -23.66 1.46
N ASP A 18 -4.51 -23.91 1.31
CA ASP A 18 -3.94 -24.41 0.06
C ASP A 18 -4.49 -25.81 -0.15
N SER A 19 -5.57 -25.91 -0.94
CA SER A 19 -6.22 -27.16 -1.28
C SER A 19 -5.54 -27.90 -2.42
N ARG A 20 -4.39 -27.41 -2.90
CA ARG A 20 -3.62 -28.11 -3.92
C ARG A 20 -2.89 -29.27 -3.28
N PRO A 21 -3.10 -30.53 -3.74
CA PRO A 21 -2.30 -31.66 -3.28
C PRO A 21 -0.84 -31.41 -3.64
N ASP A 22 0.05 -31.54 -2.66
CA ASP A 22 1.50 -31.52 -2.89
C ASP A 22 1.84 -32.66 -3.88
N PRO A 23 2.36 -32.35 -5.09
CA PRO A 23 2.68 -33.39 -6.06
C PRO A 23 3.80 -34.32 -5.63
N ALA A 24 4.41 -34.15 -4.46
CA ALA A 24 5.56 -34.90 -3.99
C ALA A 24 5.41 -35.59 -2.63
N GLY A 25 4.22 -35.56 -1.97
CA GLY A 25 3.96 -36.31 -0.72
C GLY A 25 4.93 -36.01 0.44
N ARG A 26 5.51 -34.81 0.48
CA ARG A 26 6.49 -34.45 1.51
C ARG A 26 5.76 -33.84 2.70
N THR A 27 5.79 -34.57 3.81
CA THR A 27 5.47 -34.03 5.13
C THR A 27 6.17 -32.69 5.36
N MET A 28 5.42 -31.68 5.83
CA MET A 28 5.90 -30.37 6.21
C MET A 28 7.27 -30.46 6.90
N ALA A 29 8.32 -30.21 6.17
CA ALA A 29 9.68 -30.20 6.70
C ALA A 29 9.82 -29.05 7.69
N LYS A 30 10.46 -29.36 8.83
CA LYS A 30 10.97 -28.44 9.84
C LYS A 30 11.38 -27.12 9.24
N LYS A 31 10.93 -26.00 9.89
CA LYS A 31 11.46 -24.64 9.64
C LYS A 31 12.97 -24.71 9.45
N GLU A 32 13.44 -24.64 8.22
CA GLU A 32 14.87 -24.50 7.94
C GLU A 32 15.35 -23.22 8.61
N LYS A 33 16.22 -23.36 9.59
CA LYS A 33 17.02 -22.26 10.10
C LYS A 33 17.88 -21.77 8.94
N VAL A 34 17.51 -20.65 8.34
CA VAL A 34 18.33 -19.97 7.34
C VAL A 34 19.74 -19.84 7.95
N LYS A 35 20.71 -20.52 7.36
CA LYS A 35 22.10 -20.48 7.84
C LYS A 35 22.57 -19.04 7.71
N LYS A 36 22.68 -18.31 8.82
CA LYS A 36 23.11 -16.90 8.92
C LYS A 36 24.43 -16.57 8.18
N LYS A 37 25.21 -17.58 7.79
CA LYS A 37 26.54 -17.43 7.18
C LYS A 37 26.55 -17.05 5.69
N THR A 38 25.42 -17.15 4.97
CA THR A 38 25.37 -16.94 3.51
C THR A 38 24.79 -15.59 3.07
N LEU A 39 24.27 -14.79 4.01
CA LEU A 39 23.69 -13.48 3.68
C LEU A 39 24.75 -12.37 3.69
N SER A 40 24.64 -11.41 2.76
CA SER A 40 25.44 -10.17 2.79
C SER A 40 25.21 -9.41 4.10
N LYS A 41 26.15 -8.53 4.48
CA LYS A 41 25.98 -7.68 5.68
C LYS A 41 24.67 -6.89 5.61
N SER A 42 24.36 -6.28 4.47
CA SER A 42 23.15 -5.49 4.25
C SER A 42 21.87 -6.34 4.39
N SER A 43 21.88 -7.59 3.88
CA SER A 43 20.76 -8.52 4.05
C SER A 43 20.56 -8.94 5.51
N ARG A 44 21.66 -9.14 6.26
CA ARG A 44 21.57 -9.46 7.70
C ARG A 44 21.00 -8.30 8.49
N ASP A 45 21.49 -7.07 8.25
CA ASP A 45 21.00 -5.86 8.91
C ASP A 45 19.52 -5.61 8.58
N TRP A 46 19.08 -5.96 7.36
CA TRP A 46 17.67 -5.90 6.98
C TRP A 46 16.82 -6.91 7.75
N VAL A 47 17.25 -8.19 7.82
CA VAL A 47 16.57 -9.25 8.58
C VAL A 47 16.48 -8.90 10.06
N ASP A 48 17.57 -8.43 10.66
CA ASP A 48 17.61 -8.04 12.08
C ASP A 48 16.68 -6.86 12.36
N ARG A 49 16.59 -5.88 11.45
CA ARG A 49 15.61 -4.79 11.56
C ARG A 49 14.17 -5.29 11.45
N GLN A 50 13.87 -6.23 10.55
CA GLN A 50 12.54 -6.83 10.43
C GLN A 50 12.14 -7.59 11.70
N LEU A 51 13.05 -8.36 12.28
CA LEU A 51 12.77 -9.15 13.49
C LEU A 51 12.53 -8.28 14.73
N ARG A 52 13.15 -7.10 14.81
CA ARG A 52 13.02 -6.16 15.94
C ARG A 52 11.86 -5.17 15.79
N ASP A 53 11.27 -5.09 14.60
CA ASP A 53 10.21 -4.14 14.30
C ASP A 53 8.87 -4.58 14.92
N PRO A 54 8.32 -3.82 15.89
CA PRO A 54 7.08 -4.20 16.58
C PRO A 54 5.88 -4.26 15.62
N TYR A 55 5.87 -3.44 14.57
CA TYR A 55 4.79 -3.46 13.57
C TYR A 55 4.84 -4.71 12.69
N VAL A 56 6.02 -5.30 12.44
CA VAL A 56 6.13 -6.57 11.73
C VAL A 56 5.46 -7.69 12.55
N ARG A 57 5.76 -7.76 13.84
CA ARG A 57 5.14 -8.75 14.73
C ARG A 57 3.63 -8.55 14.82
N ARG A 58 3.18 -7.31 15.06
CA ARG A 58 1.75 -6.97 15.09
C ARG A 58 1.04 -7.34 13.78
N ALA A 59 1.67 -7.09 12.63
CA ALA A 59 1.12 -7.45 11.34
C ALA A 59 0.94 -8.97 11.21
N GLN A 60 1.94 -9.75 11.61
CA GLN A 60 1.86 -11.21 11.62
C GLN A 60 0.76 -11.73 12.55
N GLU A 61 0.66 -11.19 13.77
CA GLU A 61 -0.37 -11.55 14.74
C GLU A 61 -1.78 -11.22 14.25
N ALA A 62 -1.96 -10.09 13.55
CA ALA A 62 -3.24 -9.66 12.98
C ALA A 62 -3.55 -10.32 11.60
N GLY A 63 -2.58 -11.01 11.00
CA GLY A 63 -2.73 -11.62 9.68
C GLY A 63 -2.59 -10.64 8.50
N TYR A 64 -2.01 -9.46 8.72
CA TYR A 64 -1.66 -8.56 7.63
C TYR A 64 -0.42 -9.06 6.87
N ARG A 65 -0.43 -8.88 5.56
CA ARG A 65 0.67 -9.28 4.67
C ARG A 65 1.94 -8.46 4.88
N ALA A 66 1.78 -7.23 5.35
CA ALA A 66 2.91 -6.33 5.61
C ALA A 66 2.62 -5.34 6.73
N ARG A 67 3.68 -4.88 7.40
CA ARG A 67 3.61 -3.80 8.37
C ARG A 67 3.04 -2.49 7.82
N ALA A 68 3.11 -2.31 6.50
CA ALA A 68 2.56 -1.15 5.80
C ALA A 68 1.06 -0.97 6.04
N ALA A 69 0.32 -2.04 6.36
CA ALA A 69 -1.10 -1.95 6.75
C ALA A 69 -1.33 -0.94 7.88
N TYR A 70 -0.42 -0.89 8.86
CA TYR A 70 -0.54 0.05 9.99
C TYR A 70 -0.36 1.51 9.59
N LYS A 71 0.40 1.80 8.53
CA LYS A 71 0.50 3.17 8.01
C LYS A 71 -0.87 3.67 7.55
N LEU A 72 -1.59 2.84 6.77
CA LEU A 72 -2.92 3.20 6.28
C LEU A 72 -3.94 3.26 7.41
N LEU A 73 -3.89 2.32 8.38
CA LEU A 73 -4.74 2.37 9.56
C LEU A 73 -4.57 3.67 10.35
N GLU A 74 -3.34 4.09 10.61
CA GLU A 74 -3.04 5.32 11.35
C GLU A 74 -3.40 6.58 10.55
N ILE A 75 -3.21 6.57 9.22
CA ILE A 75 -3.68 7.65 8.34
C ILE A 75 -5.21 7.73 8.41
N ASP A 76 -5.91 6.59 8.34
CA ASP A 76 -7.37 6.56 8.41
C ASP A 76 -7.89 6.98 9.79
N GLU A 77 -7.25 6.56 10.87
CA GLU A 77 -7.59 6.98 12.23
C GLU A 77 -7.55 8.50 12.39
N LYS A 78 -6.56 9.15 11.76
CA LYS A 78 -6.37 10.60 11.87
C LYS A 78 -7.21 11.41 10.90
N PHE A 79 -7.38 10.94 9.67
CA PHE A 79 -7.95 11.73 8.58
C PHE A 79 -9.30 11.21 8.09
N HIS A 80 -9.76 10.03 8.55
CA HIS A 80 -11.04 9.41 8.22
C HIS A 80 -11.28 9.28 6.72
N ILE A 81 -10.29 8.72 6.00
CA ILE A 81 -10.28 8.64 4.54
C ILE A 81 -10.99 7.40 3.99
N LEU A 82 -11.05 6.30 4.77
CA LEU A 82 -11.66 5.03 4.38
C LEU A 82 -13.13 5.01 4.81
N LYS A 83 -14.02 5.42 3.91
CA LYS A 83 -15.46 5.39 4.15
C LYS A 83 -16.06 4.07 3.71
N LYS A 84 -17.06 3.57 4.45
CA LYS A 84 -17.85 2.41 4.00
C LYS A 84 -18.46 2.69 2.63
N GLY A 85 -18.34 1.73 1.72
CA GLY A 85 -18.80 1.91 0.34
C GLY A 85 -17.82 2.65 -0.59
N ALA A 86 -16.59 2.97 -0.11
CA ALA A 86 -15.59 3.62 -0.93
C ALA A 86 -15.21 2.77 -2.15
N ARG A 87 -14.96 3.44 -3.27
CA ARG A 87 -14.30 2.87 -4.45
C ARG A 87 -12.84 3.27 -4.41
N VAL A 88 -11.97 2.27 -4.26
CA VAL A 88 -10.54 2.48 -3.96
C VAL A 88 -9.68 2.03 -5.14
N ILE A 89 -8.74 2.87 -5.54
CA ILE A 89 -7.61 2.46 -6.38
C ILE A 89 -6.34 2.49 -5.53
N ASP A 90 -5.55 1.39 -5.57
CA ASP A 90 -4.28 1.28 -4.86
C ASP A 90 -3.13 1.09 -5.86
N LEU A 91 -2.25 2.07 -5.92
CA LEU A 91 -1.09 2.13 -6.80
C LEU A 91 0.17 1.72 -6.02
N GLY A 92 0.81 0.61 -6.44
CA GLY A 92 1.92 0.03 -5.68
C GLY A 92 1.42 -0.83 -4.52
N CYS A 93 0.46 -1.71 -4.80
CA CYS A 93 -0.29 -2.44 -3.79
C CYS A 93 0.45 -3.61 -3.14
N ALA A 94 1.57 -4.10 -3.72
CA ALA A 94 2.27 -5.28 -3.21
C ALA A 94 2.83 -5.06 -1.78
N PRO A 95 2.72 -6.05 -0.91
CA PRO A 95 2.12 -7.39 -1.04
C PRO A 95 0.61 -7.43 -0.73
N GLY A 96 -0.09 -6.30 -0.61
CA GLY A 96 -1.54 -6.23 -0.41
C GLY A 96 -1.99 -5.85 1.02
N GLY A 97 -1.10 -5.30 1.84
CA GLY A 97 -1.45 -4.87 3.19
C GLY A 97 -2.48 -3.73 3.22
N TRP A 98 -2.41 -2.80 2.28
CA TRP A 98 -3.37 -1.70 2.18
C TRP A 98 -4.72 -2.17 1.62
N LEU A 99 -4.71 -3.15 0.71
CA LEU A 99 -5.94 -3.79 0.23
C LEU A 99 -6.71 -4.47 1.37
N GLN A 100 -6.00 -5.16 2.28
CA GLN A 100 -6.61 -5.78 3.46
C GLN A 100 -7.31 -4.72 4.32
N VAL A 101 -6.66 -3.60 4.60
CA VAL A 101 -7.23 -2.50 5.38
C VAL A 101 -8.45 -1.89 4.68
N ALA A 102 -8.38 -1.64 3.36
CA ALA A 102 -9.51 -1.09 2.61
C ALA A 102 -10.75 -2.01 2.65
N ILE A 103 -10.54 -3.34 2.53
CA ILE A 103 -11.62 -4.33 2.66
C ILE A 103 -12.21 -4.32 4.07
N GLU A 104 -11.38 -4.32 5.12
CA GLU A 104 -11.85 -4.27 6.51
C GLU A 104 -12.68 -3.04 6.82
N LYS A 105 -12.34 -1.91 6.22
CA LYS A 105 -13.06 -0.64 6.35
C LYS A 105 -14.32 -0.57 5.49
N GLY A 106 -14.61 -1.64 4.73
CA GLY A 106 -15.84 -1.78 3.97
C GLY A 106 -15.84 -1.03 2.64
N ALA A 107 -14.70 -0.95 1.96
CA ALA A 107 -14.65 -0.52 0.56
C ALA A 107 -15.58 -1.40 -0.28
N ALA A 108 -16.39 -0.77 -1.15
CA ALA A 108 -17.34 -1.48 -1.99
C ALA A 108 -16.67 -2.14 -3.19
N ARG A 109 -15.65 -1.48 -3.75
CA ARG A 109 -14.85 -1.98 -4.86
C ARG A 109 -13.41 -1.54 -4.73
N ILE A 110 -12.49 -2.41 -5.14
CA ILE A 110 -11.06 -2.14 -5.11
C ILE A 110 -10.45 -2.60 -6.43
N ALA A 111 -9.74 -1.70 -7.10
CA ALA A 111 -8.85 -2.00 -8.21
C ALA A 111 -7.43 -1.62 -7.82
N ALA A 112 -6.44 -2.41 -8.20
CA ALA A 112 -5.07 -2.18 -7.78
C ALA A 112 -4.07 -2.59 -8.85
N VAL A 113 -2.88 -1.98 -8.82
CA VAL A 113 -1.78 -2.31 -9.72
C VAL A 113 -0.44 -2.28 -9.00
N ASP A 114 0.41 -3.24 -9.33
CA ASP A 114 1.82 -3.29 -8.90
C ASP A 114 2.66 -4.00 -9.95
N LEU A 115 3.94 -3.67 -10.02
CA LEU A 115 4.92 -4.39 -10.85
C LEU A 115 5.18 -5.82 -10.35
N LEU A 116 4.95 -6.05 -9.05
CA LEU A 116 5.10 -7.36 -8.41
C LEU A 116 3.76 -8.10 -8.36
N PRO A 117 3.76 -9.43 -8.52
CA PRO A 117 2.55 -10.22 -8.36
C PRO A 117 2.04 -10.16 -6.91
N VAL A 118 0.73 -10.04 -6.78
CA VAL A 118 0.04 -10.03 -5.48
C VAL A 118 -0.99 -11.16 -5.46
N ASP A 119 -0.94 -11.99 -4.43
CA ASP A 119 -1.94 -13.04 -4.24
C ASP A 119 -3.35 -12.45 -4.13
N PRO A 120 -4.40 -13.12 -4.60
CA PRO A 120 -5.77 -12.66 -4.49
C PRO A 120 -6.18 -12.28 -3.06
N ILE A 121 -6.94 -11.20 -2.93
CA ILE A 121 -7.48 -10.71 -1.64
C ILE A 121 -8.93 -10.31 -1.83
N GLY A 122 -9.87 -11.02 -1.19
CA GLY A 122 -11.29 -10.73 -1.32
C GLY A 122 -11.69 -10.61 -2.79
N ASP A 123 -12.50 -9.60 -3.09
CA ASP A 123 -12.98 -9.30 -4.45
C ASP A 123 -12.17 -8.17 -5.13
N ALA A 124 -10.98 -7.85 -4.61
CA ALA A 124 -10.12 -6.84 -5.23
C ALA A 124 -9.60 -7.32 -6.59
N VAL A 125 -9.72 -6.48 -7.61
CA VAL A 125 -9.14 -6.73 -8.94
C VAL A 125 -7.73 -6.17 -8.96
N ILE A 126 -6.74 -7.05 -9.15
CA ILE A 126 -5.32 -6.69 -9.05
C ILE A 126 -4.63 -6.98 -10.38
N PHE A 127 -3.95 -5.97 -10.91
CA PHE A 127 -3.14 -6.07 -12.12
C PHE A 127 -1.65 -6.13 -11.75
N CYS A 128 -0.91 -7.06 -12.37
CA CYS A 128 0.54 -7.13 -12.27
C CYS A 128 1.12 -6.46 -13.53
N ASP A 129 1.31 -5.15 -13.47
CA ASP A 129 1.73 -4.35 -14.63
C ASP A 129 2.23 -2.96 -14.17
N ASP A 130 2.74 -2.14 -15.10
CA ASP A 130 3.11 -0.76 -14.85
C ASP A 130 1.87 0.15 -14.94
N ILE A 131 1.72 1.07 -13.97
CA ILE A 131 0.64 2.08 -14.00
C ILE A 131 0.70 2.96 -15.24
N THR A 132 1.89 3.15 -15.80
CA THR A 132 2.11 3.95 -17.01
C THR A 132 1.90 3.15 -18.31
N ALA A 133 1.61 1.85 -18.21
CA ALA A 133 1.36 1.01 -19.38
C ALA A 133 0.12 1.49 -20.15
N PRO A 134 0.14 1.47 -21.50
CA PRO A 134 -0.99 1.88 -22.32
C PRO A 134 -2.28 1.14 -21.93
N GLY A 135 -3.37 1.87 -21.67
CA GLY A 135 -4.66 1.32 -21.29
C GLY A 135 -4.79 0.83 -19.85
N MET A 136 -3.76 1.01 -18.98
CA MET A 136 -3.86 0.60 -17.57
C MET A 136 -4.88 1.42 -16.81
N THR A 137 -4.96 2.72 -17.05
CA THR A 137 -6.01 3.58 -16.47
C THR A 137 -7.40 3.04 -16.79
N ASP A 138 -7.68 2.71 -18.06
CA ASP A 138 -8.97 2.18 -18.47
C ASP A 138 -9.30 0.84 -17.81
N LYS A 139 -8.30 -0.05 -17.67
CA LYS A 139 -8.45 -1.33 -16.97
C LYS A 139 -8.81 -1.13 -15.50
N LEU A 140 -8.15 -0.21 -14.80
CA LEU A 140 -8.43 0.10 -13.40
C LEU A 140 -9.82 0.69 -13.22
N LEU A 141 -10.22 1.64 -14.06
CA LEU A 141 -11.55 2.25 -14.00
C LEU A 141 -12.66 1.25 -14.36
N ALA A 142 -12.44 0.41 -15.38
CA ALA A 142 -13.38 -0.64 -15.76
C ALA A 142 -13.57 -1.67 -14.63
N ALA A 143 -12.49 -2.09 -13.96
CA ALA A 143 -12.54 -2.99 -12.83
C ALA A 143 -13.28 -2.37 -11.62
N LEU A 144 -13.13 -1.06 -11.42
CA LEU A 144 -13.81 -0.32 -10.36
C LEU A 144 -15.30 -0.09 -10.69
N GLY A 145 -15.64 -0.01 -11.98
CA GLY A 145 -17.02 0.18 -12.49
C GLY A 145 -17.53 1.61 -12.42
N ASP A 146 -16.80 2.55 -11.82
CA ASP A 146 -17.10 3.98 -11.71
C ASP A 146 -15.83 4.71 -11.25
N LYS A 147 -15.86 6.05 -11.23
CA LYS A 147 -14.73 6.86 -10.75
C LYS A 147 -14.39 6.56 -9.27
N PRO A 148 -13.11 6.52 -8.89
CA PRO A 148 -12.67 6.28 -7.51
C PRO A 148 -13.07 7.44 -6.59
N THR A 149 -13.41 7.09 -5.33
CA THR A 149 -13.57 8.05 -4.23
C THR A 149 -12.30 8.22 -3.43
N LEU A 150 -11.39 7.26 -3.53
CA LEU A 150 -10.10 7.24 -2.84
C LEU A 150 -9.04 6.63 -3.75
N ILE A 151 -7.94 7.33 -3.92
CA ILE A 151 -6.74 6.82 -4.58
C ILE A 151 -5.61 6.80 -3.57
N LEU A 152 -4.98 5.64 -3.43
CA LEU A 152 -3.87 5.35 -2.55
C LEU A 152 -2.61 5.09 -3.37
N SER A 153 -1.44 5.51 -2.87
CA SER A 153 -0.16 5.16 -3.47
C SER A 153 0.92 4.96 -2.40
N ASP A 154 1.37 3.71 -2.24
CA ASP A 154 2.59 3.37 -1.48
C ASP A 154 3.74 3.01 -2.42
N MET A 155 3.70 3.48 -3.69
CA MET A 155 4.76 3.24 -4.66
C MET A 155 6.10 3.70 -4.13
N ALA A 156 7.13 2.88 -4.36
CA ALA A 156 8.51 3.19 -4.06
C ALA A 156 9.42 2.74 -5.18
N ALA A 157 10.36 3.57 -5.55
CA ALA A 157 11.44 3.12 -6.41
C ALA A 157 12.30 2.07 -5.69
N ASN A 158 12.80 1.08 -6.44
CA ASN A 158 13.81 0.18 -5.93
C ASN A 158 15.02 0.99 -5.48
N THR A 159 15.45 0.80 -4.23
CA THR A 159 16.58 1.52 -3.66
C THR A 159 17.86 1.18 -4.41
N SER A 160 18.45 2.19 -5.04
CA SER A 160 19.75 2.07 -5.72
C SER A 160 20.94 2.16 -4.73
N GLY A 161 20.67 2.61 -3.50
CA GLY A 161 21.67 2.95 -2.50
C GLY A 161 22.16 4.40 -2.60
N HIS A 162 21.79 5.13 -3.65
CA HIS A 162 22.09 6.57 -3.79
C HIS A 162 20.88 7.40 -3.37
N ARG A 163 20.96 8.01 -2.19
CA ARG A 163 19.84 8.76 -1.59
C ARG A 163 19.18 9.76 -2.52
N GLN A 164 19.99 10.50 -3.28
CA GLN A 164 19.51 11.54 -4.19
C GLN A 164 18.74 10.94 -5.38
N THR A 165 19.27 9.86 -5.97
CA THR A 165 18.60 9.16 -7.07
C THR A 165 17.30 8.52 -6.61
N ASP A 166 17.30 7.87 -5.45
CA ASP A 166 16.12 7.24 -4.88
C ASP A 166 15.04 8.28 -4.52
N HIS A 167 15.47 9.47 -4.06
CA HIS A 167 14.59 10.59 -3.79
C HIS A 167 13.89 11.09 -5.07
N VAL A 168 14.64 11.40 -6.12
CA VAL A 168 14.08 11.88 -7.39
C VAL A 168 13.09 10.88 -8.00
N ARG A 169 13.44 9.58 -7.99
CA ARG A 169 12.55 8.53 -8.48
C ARG A 169 11.25 8.43 -7.68
N THR A 170 11.32 8.55 -6.35
CA THR A 170 10.13 8.49 -5.49
C THR A 170 9.23 9.71 -5.70
N VAL A 171 9.82 10.90 -5.92
CA VAL A 171 9.07 12.11 -6.29
C VAL A 171 8.33 11.89 -7.61
N GLY A 172 9.01 11.40 -8.65
CA GLY A 172 8.37 11.12 -9.94
C GLY A 172 7.21 10.11 -9.85
N LEU A 173 7.32 9.08 -9.00
CA LEU A 173 6.20 8.16 -8.77
C LEU A 173 5.03 8.85 -8.05
N ALA A 174 5.30 9.74 -7.11
CA ALA A 174 4.25 10.52 -6.44
C ALA A 174 3.57 11.51 -7.39
N GLU A 175 4.31 12.10 -8.32
CA GLU A 175 3.77 12.98 -9.37
C GLU A 175 2.86 12.23 -10.34
N ILE A 176 3.28 11.04 -10.80
CA ILE A 176 2.44 10.14 -11.62
C ILE A 176 1.15 9.80 -10.89
N ALA A 177 1.24 9.41 -9.61
CA ALA A 177 0.06 9.09 -8.82
C ALA A 177 -0.85 10.29 -8.59
N ALA A 178 -0.29 11.49 -8.39
CA ALA A 178 -1.05 12.73 -8.20
C ALA A 178 -1.77 13.16 -9.49
N GLN A 179 -1.10 13.08 -10.63
CA GLN A 179 -1.73 13.35 -11.92
C GLN A 179 -2.86 12.36 -12.20
N PHE A 180 -2.62 11.06 -11.96
CA PHE A 180 -3.66 10.04 -12.08
C PHE A 180 -4.86 10.36 -11.17
N ALA A 181 -4.63 10.87 -9.96
CA ALA A 181 -5.70 11.25 -9.04
C ALA A 181 -6.49 12.47 -9.54
N VAL A 182 -5.83 13.49 -10.04
CA VAL A 182 -6.48 14.69 -10.61
C VAL A 182 -7.37 14.34 -11.81
N ASP A 183 -6.92 13.40 -12.67
CA ASP A 183 -7.65 13.02 -13.87
C ASP A 183 -8.87 12.13 -13.58
N ASN A 184 -8.85 11.37 -12.50
CA ASN A 184 -9.80 10.27 -12.31
C ASN A 184 -10.69 10.35 -11.06
N LEU A 185 -10.34 11.11 -10.02
CA LEU A 185 -11.15 11.20 -8.80
C LEU A 185 -12.56 11.79 -9.05
N VAL A 186 -13.50 11.32 -8.25
CA VAL A 186 -14.79 12.05 -8.12
C VAL A 186 -14.58 13.35 -7.34
N LYS A 187 -15.46 14.33 -7.52
CA LYS A 187 -15.52 15.51 -6.66
C LYS A 187 -15.60 15.08 -5.18
N ASP A 188 -14.96 15.83 -4.29
CA ASP A 188 -14.78 15.50 -2.87
C ASP A 188 -13.99 14.22 -2.59
N GLY A 189 -13.39 13.60 -3.60
CA GLY A 189 -12.50 12.47 -3.46
C GLY A 189 -11.23 12.79 -2.68
N THR A 190 -10.52 11.74 -2.29
CA THR A 190 -9.29 11.82 -1.49
C THR A 190 -8.15 11.11 -2.21
N PHE A 191 -6.97 11.70 -2.12
CA PHE A 191 -5.71 11.12 -2.59
C PHE A 191 -4.72 11.03 -1.44
N VAL A 192 -4.02 9.88 -1.35
CA VAL A 192 -2.93 9.65 -0.40
C VAL A 192 -1.74 9.07 -1.13
N ALA A 193 -0.59 9.68 -0.98
CA ALA A 193 0.64 9.17 -1.58
C ALA A 193 1.83 9.24 -0.62
N LYS A 194 2.67 8.21 -0.69
CA LYS A 194 3.98 8.24 -0.07
C LYS A 194 4.89 9.21 -0.79
N VAL A 195 5.58 10.05 0.01
CA VAL A 195 6.64 10.95 -0.45
C VAL A 195 7.82 10.85 0.51
N PHE A 196 9.00 11.29 0.09
CA PHE A 196 10.11 11.49 1.01
C PHE A 196 10.12 12.91 1.55
N GLN A 197 10.54 13.07 2.78
CA GLN A 197 10.67 14.37 3.43
C GLN A 197 11.52 15.32 2.57
N GLY A 198 10.96 16.48 2.22
CA GLY A 198 11.54 17.39 1.25
C GLY A 198 11.19 17.09 -0.22
N GLY A 199 10.54 15.97 -0.53
CA GLY A 199 10.22 15.56 -1.90
C GLY A 199 8.92 16.11 -2.48
N ALA A 200 8.04 16.66 -1.64
CA ALA A 200 6.83 17.32 -2.11
C ALA A 200 7.02 18.84 -2.04
N GLN A 201 7.96 19.35 -2.79
CA GLN A 201 8.19 20.78 -2.98
C GLN A 201 8.00 21.11 -4.46
N GLY A 202 7.57 22.34 -4.77
CA GLY A 202 7.35 22.76 -6.13
C GLY A 202 6.10 22.16 -6.78
N GLU A 203 6.25 21.59 -7.97
CA GLU A 203 5.15 21.24 -8.88
C GLU A 203 4.12 20.26 -8.28
N LEU A 204 4.55 19.21 -7.58
CA LEU A 204 3.63 18.27 -6.93
C LEU A 204 2.73 18.96 -5.89
N LEU A 205 3.32 19.80 -5.03
CA LEU A 205 2.55 20.47 -3.99
C LEU A 205 1.61 21.52 -4.59
N GLU A 206 2.03 22.22 -5.65
CA GLU A 206 1.22 23.16 -6.40
C GLU A 206 0.04 22.45 -7.09
N LEU A 207 0.30 21.34 -7.78
CA LEU A 207 -0.75 20.50 -8.38
C LEU A 207 -1.80 20.11 -7.34
N LEU A 208 -1.37 19.60 -6.18
CA LEU A 208 -2.31 19.16 -5.16
C LEU A 208 -3.07 20.34 -4.52
N ARG A 209 -2.44 21.46 -4.23
CA ARG A 209 -3.11 22.64 -3.65
C ARG A 209 -4.11 23.28 -4.59
N THR A 210 -3.83 23.26 -5.88
CA THR A 210 -4.75 23.76 -6.90
C THR A 210 -6.01 22.92 -6.99
N ASN A 211 -5.87 21.60 -6.92
CA ASN A 211 -6.95 20.67 -7.19
C ASN A 211 -7.69 20.16 -5.94
N PHE A 212 -7.15 20.33 -4.74
CA PHE A 212 -7.73 19.82 -3.50
C PHE A 212 -8.00 20.95 -2.50
N GLY A 213 -9.04 20.77 -1.66
CA GLY A 213 -9.41 21.74 -0.63
C GLY A 213 -8.51 21.72 0.60
N ASP A 214 -7.95 20.55 0.94
CA ASP A 214 -7.04 20.37 2.08
C ASP A 214 -5.91 19.44 1.69
N VAL A 215 -4.67 19.89 1.92
CA VAL A 215 -3.45 19.13 1.63
C VAL A 215 -2.58 19.12 2.88
N ARG A 216 -2.27 17.93 3.40
CA ARG A 216 -1.49 17.73 4.60
C ARG A 216 -0.30 16.82 4.35
N HIS A 217 0.80 17.13 5.00
CA HIS A 217 1.93 16.24 5.18
C HIS A 217 1.87 15.59 6.54
N TRP A 218 2.00 14.27 6.58
CA TRP A 218 2.01 13.56 7.86
C TRP A 218 2.88 12.30 7.82
N LYS A 219 3.58 12.05 8.92
CA LYS A 219 4.37 10.85 9.12
C LYS A 219 3.65 9.94 10.12
N PRO A 220 3.10 8.79 9.67
CA PRO A 220 2.48 7.82 10.58
C PRO A 220 3.49 7.29 11.59
N PRO A 221 3.11 7.02 12.85
CA PRO A 221 3.94 6.32 13.83
C PRO A 221 4.47 4.97 13.32
N ALA A 222 3.71 4.29 12.46
CA ALA A 222 4.15 3.08 11.80
C ALA A 222 5.28 3.30 10.77
N SER A 223 5.57 4.53 10.33
CA SER A 223 6.78 4.83 9.56
C SER A 223 7.99 4.84 10.48
N ARG A 224 9.08 4.17 10.06
CA ARG A 224 10.30 4.12 10.89
C ARG A 224 10.85 5.53 11.14
N PRO A 225 11.33 5.83 12.37
CA PRO A 225 11.86 7.15 12.69
C PRO A 225 12.98 7.60 11.75
N GLU A 226 13.89 6.69 11.39
CA GLU A 226 15.03 6.94 10.52
C GLU A 226 14.68 7.01 9.03
N SER A 227 13.47 6.59 8.63
CA SER A 227 13.03 6.66 7.24
C SER A 227 12.64 8.11 6.88
N PRO A 228 13.04 8.63 5.72
CA PRO A 228 12.56 9.92 5.23
C PRO A 228 11.09 9.86 4.76
N GLU A 229 10.46 8.71 4.82
CA GLU A 229 9.09 8.47 4.36
C GLU A 229 8.07 9.29 5.15
N THR A 230 7.23 10.01 4.42
CA THR A 230 6.03 10.70 4.89
C THR A 230 4.90 10.47 3.90
N PHE A 231 3.70 10.92 4.22
CA PHE A 231 2.56 10.83 3.33
C PHE A 231 1.96 12.20 3.07
N MET A 232 1.59 12.43 1.81
CA MET A 232 0.71 13.51 1.41
C MET A 232 -0.73 13.01 1.48
N ILE A 233 -1.59 13.75 2.17
CA ILE A 233 -3.01 13.49 2.25
C ILE A 233 -3.73 14.71 1.65
N ALA A 234 -4.31 14.54 0.47
CA ALA A 234 -5.05 15.56 -0.25
C ALA A 234 -6.54 15.20 -0.28
N ARG A 235 -7.39 16.05 0.28
CA ARG A 235 -8.81 15.81 0.46
C ARG A 235 -9.65 16.88 -0.19
N HIS A 236 -10.91 16.57 -0.45
CA HIS A 236 -11.87 17.47 -1.07
C HIS A 236 -11.41 17.89 -2.47
N PHE A 237 -11.25 16.89 -3.35
CA PHE A 237 -10.96 17.14 -4.76
C PHE A 237 -12.04 18.06 -5.34
N ARG A 238 -11.62 19.10 -6.05
CA ARG A 238 -12.55 20.14 -6.54
C ARG A 238 -13.31 19.74 -7.80
N GLY A 239 -12.78 18.78 -8.58
CA GLY A 239 -13.36 18.32 -9.84
C GLY A 239 -12.90 19.13 -11.03
#